data_5ebcf2906b315550371313d1a90c3ccc
#
_entry.id   5ebcf2906b315550371313d1a90c3ccc
#
_cell.length_a   1.000
_cell.length_b   1.000
_cell.length_c   1.000
_cell.angle_alpha   90.00
_cell.angle_beta   90.00
_cell.angle_gamma   90.00
#
_symmetry.space_group_name_H-M   'P 1'
#
loop_
_entity.id
_entity.type
_entity.pdbx_description
1 polymer ?
#
loop_
_entity_poly.entity_id
_entity_poly.type
_entity_poly.pdbx_seq_one_letter_code
_entity_poly.pdbx_strand_id
1 'polypeptide(L)'
;ESEKVAICILDAGLTEEQKKRLSKKVDEIKLAEWDIKVPENKVKGREWLKSQVSRAFLPKYFPSFEKYLWIDCDAWVNDWNCIELYFKACNNGKLGITQTLGPGYKITSKVSWLFGKLAIIKSQNFKHAIKSKISYEKARKLAFAPHINIGVFSLEKDSKGWSSWQNNLTKTLKAGNIFGSEGLAINMSVYIDDLDTEFLPLNCNWITSNLLPKYDLDKDTFVEPYLPNYKIGIMHLAAGIWKKGVDMRVDKSIEIELDTLDNKKIIKSLRFSN
;
A
#
# COMPACT_ATOMS: atom_id res chain seq x y z
N GLU A 1 -26.38 -11.71 -9.86
CA GLU A 1 -25.23 -12.65 -9.92
C GLU A 1 -24.03 -11.88 -9.39
N SER A 2 -23.42 -12.31 -8.29
CA SER A 2 -22.17 -11.73 -7.81
C SER A 2 -21.09 -12.10 -8.82
N GLU A 3 -20.48 -11.11 -9.47
CA GLU A 3 -19.31 -11.34 -10.32
C GLU A 3 -18.25 -12.08 -9.50
N LYS A 4 -17.80 -13.22 -10.01
CA LYS A 4 -16.78 -14.03 -9.31
C LYS A 4 -15.45 -13.28 -9.33
N VAL A 5 -14.97 -12.90 -8.16
CA VAL A 5 -13.64 -12.30 -8.01
C VAL A 5 -12.59 -13.42 -8.03
N ALA A 6 -11.66 -13.36 -8.98
CA ALA A 6 -10.53 -14.27 -9.04
C ALA A 6 -9.41 -13.81 -8.08
N ILE A 7 -8.77 -14.76 -7.44
CA ILE A 7 -7.60 -14.52 -6.58
C ILE A 7 -6.35 -14.95 -7.34
N CYS A 8 -5.49 -13.98 -7.66
CA CYS A 8 -4.25 -14.20 -8.39
C CYS A 8 -3.03 -13.82 -7.55
N ILE A 9 -1.92 -14.51 -7.76
CA ILE A 9 -0.65 -14.22 -7.09
C ILE A 9 0.40 -13.84 -8.11
N LEU A 10 1.06 -12.69 -7.87
CA LEU A 10 2.28 -12.30 -8.56
C LEU A 10 3.48 -12.76 -7.72
N ASP A 11 4.10 -13.86 -8.14
CA ASP A 11 5.18 -14.53 -7.43
C ASP A 11 6.51 -13.77 -7.60
N ALA A 12 7.00 -13.17 -6.54
CA ALA A 12 8.28 -12.49 -6.51
C ALA A 12 9.39 -13.27 -5.77
N GLY A 13 9.16 -14.55 -5.47
CA GLY A 13 10.14 -15.41 -4.79
C GLY A 13 9.52 -16.46 -3.87
N LEU A 14 8.40 -17.06 -4.24
CA LEU A 14 7.83 -18.21 -3.55
C LEU A 14 8.73 -19.44 -3.71
N THR A 15 8.83 -20.25 -2.65
CA THR A 15 9.40 -21.60 -2.75
C THR A 15 8.45 -22.53 -3.48
N GLU A 16 8.95 -23.65 -4.04
CA GLU A 16 8.13 -24.65 -4.72
C GLU A 16 7.04 -25.24 -3.79
N GLU A 17 7.37 -25.43 -2.51
CA GLU A 17 6.40 -25.87 -1.52
C GLU A 17 5.27 -24.83 -1.31
N GLN A 18 5.63 -23.53 -1.22
CA GLN A 18 4.65 -22.45 -1.11
C GLN A 18 3.77 -22.37 -2.35
N LYS A 19 4.34 -22.48 -3.56
CA LYS A 19 3.58 -22.53 -4.82
C LYS A 19 2.59 -23.67 -4.83
N LYS A 20 3.04 -24.89 -4.51
CA LYS A 20 2.20 -26.10 -4.45
C LYS A 20 1.03 -25.95 -3.46
N ARG A 21 1.27 -25.29 -2.33
CA ARG A 21 0.23 -25.04 -1.32
C ARG A 21 -0.76 -23.98 -1.80
N LEU A 22 -0.28 -22.88 -2.39
CA LEU A 22 -1.09 -21.76 -2.81
C LEU A 22 -1.88 -22.06 -4.09
N SER A 23 -1.34 -22.83 -5.04
CA SER A 23 -2.05 -23.20 -6.27
C SER A 23 -3.37 -23.97 -6.04
N LYS A 24 -3.56 -24.52 -4.85
CA LYS A 24 -4.83 -25.16 -4.44
C LYS A 24 -5.88 -24.16 -3.93
N LYS A 25 -5.51 -22.90 -3.72
CA LYS A 25 -6.34 -21.88 -3.05
C LYS A 25 -6.59 -20.63 -3.90
N VAL A 26 -5.87 -20.49 -5.02
CA VAL A 26 -5.93 -19.32 -5.89
C VAL A 26 -6.18 -19.73 -7.33
N ASP A 27 -6.73 -18.83 -8.13
CA ASP A 27 -7.07 -19.11 -9.52
C ASP A 27 -5.84 -19.09 -10.43
N GLU A 28 -4.86 -18.22 -10.19
CA GLU A 28 -3.67 -18.10 -11.04
C GLU A 28 -2.43 -17.62 -10.26
N ILE A 29 -1.25 -18.15 -10.63
CA ILE A 29 0.06 -17.69 -10.13
C ILE A 29 0.95 -17.36 -11.32
N LYS A 30 1.46 -16.13 -11.40
CA LYS A 30 2.43 -15.67 -12.42
C LYS A 30 3.74 -15.26 -11.77
N LEU A 31 4.85 -15.62 -12.42
CA LEU A 31 6.17 -15.18 -11.99
C LEU A 31 6.37 -13.70 -12.30
N ALA A 32 6.72 -12.91 -11.30
CA ALA A 32 7.07 -11.51 -11.47
C ALA A 32 8.43 -11.34 -12.17
N GLU A 33 8.55 -10.36 -13.02
CA GLU A 33 9.77 -10.02 -13.77
C GLU A 33 10.26 -8.60 -13.39
N TRP A 34 11.47 -8.28 -13.83
CA TRP A 34 11.96 -6.91 -13.82
C TRP A 34 11.44 -6.16 -15.07
N ASP A 35 10.18 -5.71 -15.04
CA ASP A 35 9.55 -5.00 -16.18
C ASP A 35 10.24 -3.70 -16.56
N ILE A 36 10.99 -3.13 -15.61
CA ILE A 36 11.89 -2.00 -15.85
C ILE A 36 13.29 -2.44 -15.43
N LYS A 37 14.26 -2.22 -16.34
CA LYS A 37 15.65 -2.55 -16.05
C LYS A 37 16.19 -1.73 -14.87
N VAL A 38 16.62 -2.42 -13.83
CA VAL A 38 17.18 -1.83 -12.62
C VAL A 38 18.64 -2.29 -12.49
N PRO A 39 19.60 -1.40 -12.19
CA PRO A 39 20.99 -1.78 -11.97
C PRO A 39 21.15 -2.78 -10.80
N GLU A 40 21.98 -3.80 -10.97
CA GLU A 40 22.22 -4.85 -9.97
C GLU A 40 22.65 -4.30 -8.59
N ASN A 41 23.45 -3.23 -8.60
CA ASN A 41 23.88 -2.56 -7.37
C ASN A 41 22.72 -1.95 -6.55
N LYS A 42 21.54 -1.78 -7.15
CA LYS A 42 20.31 -1.38 -6.46
C LYS A 42 19.53 -2.58 -5.97
N VAL A 43 19.54 -3.69 -6.69
CA VAL A 43 18.88 -4.94 -6.29
C VAL A 43 19.57 -5.54 -5.07
N LYS A 44 20.90 -5.65 -5.08
CA LYS A 44 21.70 -6.21 -3.98
C LYS A 44 21.24 -7.59 -3.52
N GLY A 45 20.94 -8.48 -4.47
CA GLY A 45 20.44 -9.83 -4.19
C GLY A 45 19.00 -9.93 -3.66
N ARG A 46 18.29 -8.80 -3.57
CA ARG A 46 16.90 -8.76 -3.09
C ARG A 46 15.91 -8.90 -4.24
N GLU A 47 15.88 -10.07 -4.86
CA GLU A 47 15.05 -10.35 -6.04
C GLU A 47 13.55 -10.11 -5.80
N TRP A 48 13.08 -10.27 -4.57
CA TRP A 48 11.71 -9.97 -4.19
C TRP A 48 11.28 -8.51 -4.47
N LEU A 49 12.27 -7.57 -4.59
CA LEU A 49 11.99 -6.18 -4.94
C LEU A 49 11.39 -6.01 -6.35
N LYS A 50 11.44 -7.04 -7.21
CA LYS A 50 10.74 -6.99 -8.49
C LYS A 50 9.23 -6.81 -8.32
N SER A 51 8.62 -7.27 -7.22
CA SER A 51 7.22 -7.01 -6.91
C SER A 51 6.89 -5.51 -6.83
N GLN A 52 7.86 -4.68 -6.41
CA GLN A 52 7.71 -3.22 -6.35
C GLN A 52 7.66 -2.58 -7.75
N VAL A 53 8.15 -3.28 -8.77
CA VAL A 53 8.16 -2.82 -10.16
C VAL A 53 6.98 -3.44 -10.91
N SER A 54 6.83 -4.75 -10.82
CA SER A 54 5.88 -5.53 -11.62
C SER A 54 4.41 -5.25 -11.28
N ARG A 55 4.10 -4.76 -10.06
CA ARG A 55 2.71 -4.38 -9.72
C ARG A 55 2.13 -3.26 -10.60
N ALA A 56 2.98 -2.43 -11.21
CA ALA A 56 2.55 -1.43 -12.18
C ALA A 56 2.22 -2.02 -13.57
N PHE A 57 2.38 -3.33 -13.76
CA PHE A 57 2.20 -4.05 -15.01
C PHE A 57 1.19 -5.19 -14.90
N LEU A 58 0.25 -5.13 -13.95
CA LEU A 58 -0.72 -6.21 -13.72
C LEU A 58 -1.48 -6.64 -14.99
N PRO A 59 -1.91 -5.74 -15.90
CA PRO A 59 -2.56 -6.17 -17.14
C PRO A 59 -1.70 -7.04 -18.07
N LYS A 60 -0.37 -6.93 -17.98
CA LYS A 60 0.57 -7.82 -18.69
C LYS A 60 0.53 -9.25 -18.14
N TYR A 61 0.45 -9.37 -16.81
CA TYR A 61 0.50 -10.67 -16.12
C TYR A 61 -0.85 -11.40 -16.16
N PHE A 62 -1.93 -10.64 -16.07
CA PHE A 62 -3.30 -11.16 -15.95
C PHE A 62 -4.23 -10.52 -16.99
N PRO A 63 -4.00 -10.72 -18.30
CA PRO A 63 -4.69 -9.97 -19.36
C PRO A 63 -6.18 -10.29 -19.51
N SER A 64 -6.67 -11.36 -18.89
CA SER A 64 -8.06 -11.80 -18.98
C SER A 64 -9.04 -11.03 -18.09
N PHE A 65 -8.54 -10.16 -17.20
CA PHE A 65 -9.39 -9.42 -16.27
C PHE A 65 -9.58 -7.98 -16.72
N GLU A 66 -10.76 -7.42 -16.44
CA GLU A 66 -11.09 -6.02 -16.74
C GLU A 66 -10.76 -5.07 -15.60
N LYS A 67 -10.75 -5.55 -14.36
CA LYS A 67 -10.44 -4.78 -13.15
C LYS A 67 -9.44 -5.50 -12.29
N TYR A 68 -8.56 -4.74 -11.69
CA TYR A 68 -7.50 -5.23 -10.81
C TYR A 68 -7.62 -4.57 -9.44
N LEU A 69 -7.56 -5.39 -8.42
CA LEU A 69 -7.36 -4.97 -7.03
C LEU A 69 -6.07 -5.60 -6.52
N TRP A 70 -5.08 -4.78 -6.23
CA TRP A 70 -3.85 -5.20 -5.59
C TRP A 70 -3.99 -5.15 -4.07
N ILE A 71 -3.52 -6.18 -3.38
CA ILE A 71 -3.40 -6.23 -1.93
C ILE A 71 -2.01 -6.78 -1.60
N ASP A 72 -1.20 -6.03 -0.84
CA ASP A 72 0.12 -6.50 -0.39
C ASP A 72 -0.02 -7.74 0.49
N CYS A 73 0.96 -8.64 0.44
CA CYS A 73 0.93 -9.93 1.14
C CYS A 73 1.00 -9.82 2.69
N ASP A 74 1.30 -8.64 3.22
CA ASP A 74 1.23 -8.30 4.64
C ASP A 74 -0.08 -7.58 5.02
N ALA A 75 -1.09 -7.66 4.16
CA ALA A 75 -2.44 -7.19 4.41
C ALA A 75 -3.47 -8.34 4.31
N TRP A 76 -4.61 -8.19 4.97
CA TRP A 76 -5.72 -9.13 4.89
C TRP A 76 -7.07 -8.43 4.98
N VAL A 77 -8.08 -9.04 4.38
CA VAL A 77 -9.44 -8.48 4.27
C VAL A 77 -10.25 -8.90 5.49
N ASN A 78 -10.75 -7.91 6.23
CA ASN A 78 -11.63 -8.09 7.39
C ASN A 78 -13.10 -7.75 7.06
N ASP A 79 -13.33 -6.98 5.98
CA ASP A 79 -14.68 -6.64 5.52
C ASP A 79 -14.72 -6.61 3.99
N TRP A 80 -15.57 -7.45 3.40
CA TRP A 80 -15.74 -7.55 1.95
C TRP A 80 -16.26 -6.27 1.31
N ASN A 81 -17.02 -5.46 2.03
CA ASN A 81 -17.50 -4.17 1.52
C ASN A 81 -16.37 -3.27 1.00
N CYS A 82 -15.18 -3.36 1.59
CA CYS A 82 -14.03 -2.59 1.09
C CYS A 82 -13.54 -3.08 -0.28
N ILE A 83 -13.66 -4.36 -0.58
CA ILE A 83 -13.35 -4.92 -1.91
C ILE A 83 -14.30 -4.33 -2.95
N GLU A 84 -15.60 -4.29 -2.64
CA GLU A 84 -16.62 -3.70 -3.51
C GLU A 84 -16.37 -2.19 -3.72
N LEU A 85 -15.97 -1.47 -2.66
CA LEU A 85 -15.61 -0.06 -2.76
C LEU A 85 -14.43 0.16 -3.71
N TYR A 86 -13.38 -0.67 -3.64
CA TYR A 86 -12.25 -0.58 -4.57
C TYR A 86 -12.68 -0.82 -6.02
N PHE A 87 -13.53 -1.83 -6.29
CA PHE A 87 -14.03 -2.08 -7.64
C PHE A 87 -14.97 -0.97 -8.15
N LYS A 88 -15.71 -0.30 -7.27
CA LYS A 88 -16.48 0.90 -7.63
C LYS A 88 -15.57 2.10 -7.87
N ALA A 89 -14.53 2.29 -7.05
CA ALA A 89 -13.61 3.41 -7.14
C ALA A 89 -12.81 3.45 -8.44
N CYS A 90 -12.49 2.28 -9.02
CA CYS A 90 -11.74 2.24 -10.27
C CYS A 90 -12.60 2.41 -11.54
N ASN A 91 -13.90 2.54 -11.44
CA ASN A 91 -14.77 2.75 -12.60
C ASN A 91 -14.36 4.00 -13.39
N ASN A 92 -14.56 3.94 -14.69
CA ASN A 92 -14.18 5.00 -15.65
C ASN A 92 -12.68 5.29 -15.70
N GLY A 93 -11.86 4.27 -15.44
CA GLY A 93 -10.41 4.34 -15.50
C GLY A 93 -9.74 5.08 -14.34
N LYS A 94 -10.47 5.42 -13.27
CA LYS A 94 -9.92 6.07 -12.08
C LYS A 94 -8.98 5.14 -11.30
N LEU A 95 -8.04 5.74 -10.58
CA LEU A 95 -7.27 5.03 -9.56
C LEU A 95 -8.05 5.00 -8.26
N GLY A 96 -8.49 3.83 -7.80
CA GLY A 96 -9.06 3.64 -6.46
C GLY A 96 -7.95 3.41 -5.43
N ILE A 97 -7.81 4.29 -4.42
CA ILE A 97 -6.69 4.22 -3.47
C ILE A 97 -7.00 4.98 -2.18
N THR A 98 -6.22 4.74 -1.11
CA THR A 98 -6.32 5.50 0.14
C THR A 98 -5.12 6.44 0.33
N GLN A 99 -5.36 7.59 0.94
CA GLN A 99 -4.29 8.44 1.46
C GLN A 99 -3.88 7.99 2.86
N THR A 100 -2.61 8.18 3.22
CA THR A 100 -2.12 7.98 4.60
C THR A 100 -2.32 9.24 5.43
N LEU A 101 -3.53 9.76 5.41
CA LEU A 101 -3.95 10.95 6.13
C LEU A 101 -5.31 10.69 6.78
N GLY A 102 -5.42 10.92 8.07
CA GLY A 102 -6.69 10.76 8.77
C GLY A 102 -6.57 11.07 10.26
N PRO A 103 -7.69 11.11 10.97
CA PRO A 103 -7.71 11.32 12.40
C PRO A 103 -6.80 10.31 13.13
N GLY A 104 -5.96 10.79 14.02
CA GLY A 104 -5.03 9.95 14.78
C GLY A 104 -3.75 9.51 14.07
N TYR A 105 -3.67 9.60 12.75
CA TYR A 105 -2.39 9.34 12.07
C TYR A 105 -1.40 10.47 12.32
N LYS A 106 -0.15 10.11 12.58
CA LYS A 106 0.91 11.09 12.78
C LYS A 106 1.16 11.90 11.52
N ILE A 107 1.18 13.21 11.64
CA ILE A 107 1.58 14.10 10.56
C ILE A 107 3.05 13.82 10.22
N THR A 108 3.29 13.32 9.03
CA THR A 108 4.63 12.96 8.55
C THR A 108 5.34 14.09 7.81
N SER A 109 4.60 15.10 7.35
CA SER A 109 5.15 16.27 6.68
C SER A 109 5.36 17.41 7.69
N LYS A 110 6.61 17.89 7.79
CA LYS A 110 7.00 18.95 8.76
C LYS A 110 7.82 20.00 8.07
N VAL A 111 7.64 21.26 8.49
CA VAL A 111 8.54 22.37 8.19
C VAL A 111 9.29 22.73 9.48
N SER A 112 10.61 22.76 9.39
CA SER A 112 11.48 23.24 10.48
C SER A 112 12.23 24.45 9.99
N TRP A 113 12.40 25.45 10.86
CA TRP A 113 13.16 26.65 10.55
C TRP A 113 14.58 26.55 11.11
N LEU A 114 15.57 26.76 10.27
CA LEU A 114 16.97 26.85 10.67
C LEU A 114 17.33 28.34 10.80
N PHE A 115 17.82 28.75 11.95
CA PHE A 115 18.15 30.14 12.26
C PHE A 115 17.02 31.15 11.98
N GLY A 116 15.75 30.73 12.05
CA GLY A 116 14.60 31.56 11.76
C GLY A 116 14.46 32.04 10.29
N LYS A 117 15.35 31.62 9.40
CA LYS A 117 15.43 32.13 8.00
C LYS A 117 15.27 31.06 6.95
N LEU A 118 15.74 29.85 7.21
CA LEU A 118 15.73 28.77 6.23
C LEU A 118 14.69 27.69 6.59
N ALA A 119 13.74 27.45 5.70
CA ALA A 119 12.75 26.40 5.86
C ALA A 119 13.33 25.06 5.42
N ILE A 120 13.32 24.06 6.31
CA ILE A 120 13.67 22.68 6.03
C ILE A 120 12.38 21.86 5.92
N ILE A 121 12.10 21.32 4.74
CA ILE A 121 10.95 20.46 4.49
C ILE A 121 11.33 19.02 4.79
N LYS A 122 10.59 18.38 5.67
CA LYS A 122 10.70 16.95 5.97
C LYS A 122 9.37 16.27 5.59
N SER A 123 9.36 15.53 4.50
CA SER A 123 8.27 14.63 4.12
C SER A 123 8.81 13.43 3.37
N GLN A 124 8.05 12.34 3.37
CA GLN A 124 8.46 11.11 2.67
C GLN A 124 8.55 11.36 1.16
N ASN A 125 7.51 11.97 0.58
CA ASN A 125 7.47 12.28 -0.84
C ASN A 125 8.63 13.21 -1.25
N PHE A 126 8.88 14.28 -0.50
CA PHE A 126 9.98 15.20 -0.77
C PHE A 126 11.35 14.50 -0.72
N LYS A 127 11.60 13.72 0.32
CA LYS A 127 12.84 12.96 0.48
C LYS A 127 13.10 12.01 -0.70
N HIS A 128 12.07 11.28 -1.13
CA HIS A 128 12.19 10.36 -2.26
C HIS A 128 12.32 11.09 -3.59
N ALA A 129 11.62 12.21 -3.80
CA ALA A 129 11.73 13.04 -4.99
C ALA A 129 13.15 13.60 -5.17
N ILE A 130 13.75 14.15 -4.11
CA ILE A 130 15.14 14.64 -4.15
C ILE A 130 16.13 13.50 -4.45
N LYS A 131 15.98 12.34 -3.81
CA LYS A 131 16.82 11.16 -4.07
C LYS A 131 16.69 10.65 -5.51
N SER A 132 15.51 10.74 -6.08
CA SER A 132 15.22 10.34 -7.46
C SER A 132 15.60 11.42 -8.49
N LYS A 133 16.20 12.53 -8.06
CA LYS A 133 16.58 13.67 -8.89
C LYS A 133 15.39 14.27 -9.67
N ILE A 134 14.20 14.23 -9.08
CA ILE A 134 13.03 14.96 -9.60
C ILE A 134 13.24 16.45 -9.37
N SER A 135 12.75 17.29 -10.29
CA SER A 135 12.92 18.74 -10.18
C SER A 135 12.45 19.27 -8.82
N TYR A 136 13.13 20.28 -8.30
CA TYR A 136 12.83 20.86 -6.99
C TYR A 136 11.41 21.40 -6.91
N GLU A 137 10.91 21.99 -8.00
CA GLU A 137 9.54 22.46 -8.11
C GLU A 137 8.53 21.33 -7.87
N LYS A 138 8.66 20.19 -8.58
CA LYS A 138 7.81 19.02 -8.40
C LYS A 138 7.97 18.41 -7.01
N ALA A 139 9.19 18.34 -6.51
CA ALA A 139 9.45 17.85 -5.15
C ALA A 139 8.73 18.72 -4.09
N ARG A 140 8.68 20.04 -4.27
CA ARG A 140 7.93 20.95 -3.38
C ARG A 140 6.43 20.73 -3.44
N LYS A 141 5.83 20.55 -4.63
CA LYS A 141 4.41 20.19 -4.76
C LYS A 141 4.10 18.90 -3.98
N LEU A 142 4.93 17.88 -4.14
CA LEU A 142 4.77 16.60 -3.47
C LEU A 142 5.02 16.66 -1.95
N ALA A 143 5.77 17.65 -1.48
CA ALA A 143 6.16 17.74 -0.06
C ALA A 143 4.98 17.83 0.90
N PHE A 144 3.93 18.52 0.49
CA PHE A 144 2.73 18.79 1.29
C PHE A 144 1.51 17.96 0.84
N ALA A 145 1.64 17.23 -0.26
CA ALA A 145 0.61 16.30 -0.69
C ALA A 145 0.51 15.13 0.31
N PRO A 146 -0.70 14.69 0.68
CA PRO A 146 -0.89 13.50 1.49
C PRO A 146 -0.19 12.31 0.85
N HIS A 147 0.62 11.58 1.63
CA HIS A 147 1.28 10.40 1.09
C HIS A 147 0.26 9.32 0.76
N ILE A 148 0.42 8.68 -0.38
CA ILE A 148 -0.40 7.56 -0.84
C ILE A 148 0.38 6.26 -0.60
N ASN A 149 -0.24 5.33 0.11
CA ASN A 149 0.30 3.98 0.28
C ASN A 149 -0.29 3.06 -0.79
N ILE A 150 0.57 2.42 -1.57
CA ILE A 150 0.17 1.56 -2.68
C ILE A 150 0.07 0.08 -2.34
N GLY A 151 0.01 -0.25 -1.06
CA GLY A 151 -0.21 -1.63 -0.62
C GLY A 151 -1.61 -2.16 -0.93
N VAL A 152 -2.57 -1.25 -1.17
CA VAL A 152 -3.91 -1.59 -1.68
C VAL A 152 -4.33 -0.52 -2.68
N PHE A 153 -4.67 -0.93 -3.90
CA PHE A 153 -5.18 -0.04 -4.94
C PHE A 153 -6.00 -0.81 -5.98
N SER A 154 -6.84 -0.11 -6.73
CA SER A 154 -7.59 -0.67 -7.85
C SER A 154 -7.47 0.17 -9.11
N LEU A 155 -7.48 -0.49 -10.27
CA LEU A 155 -7.48 0.12 -11.61
C LEU A 155 -8.20 -0.77 -12.61
N GLU A 156 -8.86 -0.17 -13.60
CA GLU A 156 -9.35 -0.89 -14.77
C GLU A 156 -8.21 -1.20 -15.76
N LYS A 157 -8.37 -2.26 -16.55
CA LYS A 157 -7.38 -2.75 -17.52
C LYS A 157 -6.85 -1.66 -18.44
N ASP A 158 -7.74 -0.87 -19.01
CA ASP A 158 -7.42 0.15 -20.01
C ASP A 158 -7.19 1.54 -19.41
N SER A 159 -7.03 1.62 -18.07
CA SER A 159 -6.78 2.89 -17.40
C SER A 159 -5.46 3.52 -17.85
N LYS A 160 -5.50 4.82 -18.11
CA LYS A 160 -4.29 5.66 -18.33
C LYS A 160 -3.37 5.69 -17.09
N GLY A 161 -3.90 5.28 -15.93
CA GLY A 161 -3.14 5.17 -14.69
C GLY A 161 -1.93 4.26 -14.82
N TRP A 162 -2.04 3.14 -15.55
CA TRP A 162 -0.91 2.23 -15.77
C TRP A 162 0.25 2.92 -16.48
N SER A 163 -0.01 3.58 -17.60
CA SER A 163 1.04 4.26 -18.39
C SER A 163 1.65 5.45 -17.65
N SER A 164 0.86 6.26 -16.95
CA SER A 164 1.37 7.35 -16.10
C SER A 164 2.27 6.80 -15.01
N TRP A 165 1.82 5.76 -14.28
CA TRP A 165 2.62 5.14 -13.23
C TRP A 165 3.92 4.53 -13.75
N GLN A 166 3.88 3.73 -14.83
CA GLN A 166 5.05 3.12 -15.47
C GLN A 166 6.09 4.18 -15.91
N ASN A 167 5.61 5.27 -16.53
CA ASN A 167 6.47 6.37 -16.96
C ASN A 167 7.16 7.05 -15.77
N ASN A 168 6.42 7.33 -14.69
CA ASN A 168 6.97 7.93 -13.49
C ASN A 168 7.90 6.97 -12.74
N LEU A 169 7.57 5.67 -12.70
CA LEU A 169 8.40 4.64 -12.11
C LEU A 169 9.74 4.52 -12.84
N THR A 170 9.72 4.55 -14.17
CA THR A 170 10.93 4.58 -14.99
C THR A 170 11.80 5.80 -14.67
N LYS A 171 11.21 6.98 -14.53
CA LYS A 171 11.94 8.21 -14.17
C LYS A 171 12.55 8.12 -12.77
N THR A 172 11.78 7.66 -11.79
CA THR A 172 12.22 7.61 -10.39
C THR A 172 13.30 6.55 -10.16
N LEU A 173 13.22 5.41 -10.86
CA LEU A 173 14.22 4.34 -10.77
C LEU A 173 15.58 4.69 -11.37
N LYS A 174 15.69 5.67 -12.25
CA LYS A 174 16.98 6.09 -12.82
C LYS A 174 17.99 6.50 -11.73
N ALA A 175 17.56 7.23 -10.73
CA ALA A 175 18.42 7.73 -9.66
C ALA A 175 18.00 7.23 -8.26
N GLY A 176 16.70 7.05 -8.00
CA GLY A 176 16.15 6.61 -6.72
C GLY A 176 16.45 5.15 -6.36
N ASN A 177 16.19 4.79 -5.12
CA ASN A 177 16.21 3.40 -4.68
C ASN A 177 14.94 2.68 -5.18
N ILE A 178 14.97 1.36 -5.37
CA ILE A 178 13.79 0.59 -5.77
C ILE A 178 12.69 0.81 -4.72
N PHE A 179 12.99 0.50 -3.46
CA PHE A 179 12.07 0.76 -2.35
C PHE A 179 11.85 2.27 -2.18
N GLY A 180 10.62 2.71 -2.34
CA GLY A 180 10.18 4.09 -2.26
C GLY A 180 10.09 4.83 -3.61
N SER A 181 10.72 4.33 -4.68
CA SER A 181 10.54 4.90 -6.03
C SER A 181 9.16 4.58 -6.60
N GLU A 182 8.63 3.40 -6.31
CA GLU A 182 7.30 3.00 -6.78
C GLU A 182 6.18 3.81 -6.10
N GLY A 183 6.28 4.01 -4.78
CA GLY A 183 5.35 4.89 -4.06
C GLY A 183 5.46 6.33 -4.51
N LEU A 184 6.70 6.85 -4.74
CA LEU A 184 6.88 8.17 -5.31
C LEU A 184 6.25 8.29 -6.70
N ALA A 185 6.41 7.27 -7.55
CA ALA A 185 5.89 7.28 -8.92
C ALA A 185 4.37 7.44 -8.95
N ILE A 186 3.63 6.71 -8.13
CA ILE A 186 2.16 6.85 -8.06
C ILE A 186 1.75 8.20 -7.45
N ASN A 187 2.46 8.69 -6.43
CA ASN A 187 2.22 10.03 -5.90
C ASN A 187 2.47 11.12 -6.98
N MET A 188 3.46 10.92 -7.87
CA MET A 188 3.65 11.81 -9.02
C MET A 188 2.50 11.71 -10.02
N SER A 189 2.04 10.51 -10.34
CA SER A 189 0.90 10.34 -11.24
C SER A 189 -0.33 11.07 -10.73
N VAL A 190 -0.63 10.97 -9.43
CA VAL A 190 -1.80 11.60 -8.82
C VAL A 190 -1.64 13.12 -8.69
N TYR A 191 -0.52 13.61 -8.13
CA TYR A 191 -0.40 15.03 -7.73
C TYR A 191 0.37 15.92 -8.71
N ILE A 192 1.02 15.34 -9.71
CA ILE A 192 1.76 16.10 -10.74
C ILE A 192 1.15 15.92 -12.12
N ASP A 193 0.75 14.69 -12.45
CA ASP A 193 0.17 14.36 -13.76
C ASP A 193 -1.36 14.38 -13.72
N ASP A 194 -1.97 14.76 -12.59
CA ASP A 194 -3.41 14.90 -12.37
C ASP A 194 -4.21 13.64 -12.75
N LEU A 195 -3.68 12.46 -12.41
CA LEU A 195 -4.36 11.19 -12.63
C LEU A 195 -5.70 11.17 -11.90
N ASP A 196 -6.77 10.91 -12.63
CA ASP A 196 -8.11 10.81 -12.05
C ASP A 196 -8.14 9.71 -10.98
N THR A 197 -8.48 10.11 -9.75
CA THR A 197 -8.31 9.29 -8.56
C THR A 197 -9.53 9.38 -7.65
N GLU A 198 -10.03 8.23 -7.24
CA GLU A 198 -11.06 8.11 -6.21
C GLU A 198 -10.40 7.73 -4.88
N PHE A 199 -10.44 8.66 -3.93
CA PHE A 199 -9.87 8.41 -2.61
C PHE A 199 -10.87 7.72 -1.70
N LEU A 200 -10.52 6.52 -1.27
CA LEU A 200 -11.33 5.71 -0.36
C LEU A 200 -11.07 6.06 1.10
N PRO A 201 -12.03 5.76 1.99
CA PRO A 201 -11.87 5.91 3.43
C PRO A 201 -10.67 5.13 3.98
N LEU A 202 -10.11 5.61 5.08
CA LEU A 202 -8.86 5.09 5.66
C LEU A 202 -8.96 3.62 6.10
N ASN A 203 -10.14 3.19 6.56
CA ASN A 203 -10.40 1.80 6.95
C ASN A 203 -10.28 0.81 5.78
N CYS A 204 -10.29 1.27 4.52
CA CYS A 204 -10.05 0.42 3.35
C CYS A 204 -8.57 0.02 3.19
N ASN A 205 -7.65 0.68 3.88
CA ASN A 205 -6.23 0.29 3.95
C ASN A 205 -5.65 0.77 5.29
N TRP A 206 -5.98 0.08 6.37
CA TRP A 206 -5.59 0.46 7.72
C TRP A 206 -4.15 0.07 8.03
N ILE A 207 -3.26 1.06 8.06
CA ILE A 207 -1.83 0.85 8.30
C ILE A 207 -1.56 0.82 9.81
N THR A 208 -1.38 -0.36 10.35
CA THR A 208 -1.26 -0.62 11.79
C THR A 208 -0.05 0.05 12.44
N SER A 209 1.03 0.26 11.68
CA SER A 209 2.22 0.98 12.17
C SER A 209 1.99 2.48 12.38
N ASN A 210 0.98 3.06 11.75
CA ASN A 210 0.60 4.46 11.95
C ASN A 210 -0.29 4.65 13.17
N LEU A 211 -1.26 3.75 13.37
CA LEU A 211 -2.20 3.77 14.48
C LEU A 211 -2.78 2.37 14.71
N LEU A 212 -2.78 1.90 15.95
CA LEU A 212 -3.44 0.66 16.31
C LEU A 212 -4.97 0.82 16.23
N PRO A 213 -5.70 -0.19 15.74
CA PRO A 213 -7.15 -0.20 15.81
C PRO A 213 -7.61 -0.41 17.25
N LYS A 214 -8.88 -0.12 17.53
CA LYS A 214 -9.59 -0.65 18.70
C LYS A 214 -10.30 -1.96 18.34
N TYR A 215 -10.77 -2.66 19.35
CA TYR A 215 -11.55 -3.86 19.18
C TYR A 215 -12.97 -3.67 19.74
N ASP A 216 -13.95 -4.01 18.93
CA ASP A 216 -15.38 -4.04 19.32
C ASP A 216 -15.69 -5.46 19.80
N LEU A 217 -15.89 -5.63 21.12
CA LEU A 217 -16.17 -6.92 21.73
C LEU A 217 -17.55 -7.47 21.34
N ASP A 218 -18.51 -6.57 21.11
CA ASP A 218 -19.89 -6.98 20.79
C ASP A 218 -19.99 -7.50 19.35
N LYS A 219 -19.20 -6.93 18.43
CA LYS A 219 -19.18 -7.31 17.02
C LYS A 219 -18.03 -8.23 16.66
N ASP A 220 -17.17 -8.57 17.62
CA ASP A 220 -15.97 -9.40 17.43
C ASP A 220 -15.11 -8.93 16.22
N THR A 221 -14.77 -7.62 16.17
CA THR A 221 -14.09 -7.06 15.00
C THR A 221 -13.19 -5.88 15.34
N PHE A 222 -12.21 -5.61 14.47
CA PHE A 222 -11.37 -4.43 14.55
C PHE A 222 -12.09 -3.21 13.98
N VAL A 223 -11.98 -2.08 14.70
CA VAL A 223 -12.61 -0.81 14.33
C VAL A 223 -11.63 0.35 14.45
N GLU A 224 -11.93 1.46 13.78
CA GLU A 224 -11.21 2.72 13.95
C GLU A 224 -11.28 3.18 15.42
N PRO A 225 -10.18 3.72 15.99
CA PRO A 225 -10.12 4.11 17.41
C PRO A 225 -10.86 5.42 17.73
N TYR A 226 -11.45 6.07 16.74
CA TYR A 226 -12.20 7.31 16.82
C TYR A 226 -13.60 7.16 16.20
N LEU A 227 -14.52 8.07 16.56
CA LEU A 227 -15.88 8.04 16.01
C LEU A 227 -15.88 8.29 14.50
N PRO A 228 -16.79 7.60 13.77
CA PRO A 228 -17.87 6.75 14.29
C PRO A 228 -17.49 5.27 14.49
N ASN A 229 -16.21 4.93 14.64
CA ASN A 229 -15.69 3.58 14.87
C ASN A 229 -16.02 2.62 13.71
N TYR A 230 -15.77 3.06 12.49
CA TYR A 230 -15.97 2.19 11.32
C TYR A 230 -15.16 0.91 11.44
N LYS A 231 -15.75 -0.19 10.99
CA LYS A 231 -15.06 -1.48 10.88
C LYS A 231 -13.84 -1.33 9.97
N ILE A 232 -12.70 -1.85 10.41
CA ILE A 232 -11.51 -1.95 9.55
C ILE A 232 -11.82 -2.93 8.41
N GLY A 233 -11.70 -2.48 7.18
CA GLY A 233 -11.97 -3.30 6.01
C GLY A 233 -10.78 -4.12 5.57
N ILE A 234 -9.61 -3.48 5.43
CA ILE A 234 -8.34 -4.15 5.12
C ILE A 234 -7.32 -3.79 6.19
N MET A 235 -6.86 -4.80 6.92
CA MET A 235 -5.79 -4.68 7.90
C MET A 235 -4.44 -4.82 7.22
N HIS A 236 -3.59 -3.78 7.27
CA HIS A 236 -2.30 -3.75 6.61
C HIS A 236 -1.17 -3.62 7.65
N LEU A 237 -0.35 -4.66 7.76
CA LEU A 237 0.76 -4.73 8.72
C LEU A 237 2.01 -4.00 8.23
N ALA A 238 1.87 -3.06 7.27
CA ALA A 238 2.97 -2.33 6.62
C ALA A 238 4.02 -1.84 7.62
N ALA A 239 5.28 -2.01 7.27
CA ALA A 239 6.47 -1.70 8.11
C ALA A 239 6.58 -2.52 9.41
N GLY A 240 5.63 -3.42 9.68
CA GLY A 240 5.57 -4.20 10.91
C GLY A 240 5.34 -3.33 12.15
N ILE A 241 4.89 -3.95 13.23
CA ILE A 241 4.91 -3.32 14.55
C ILE A 241 6.13 -3.88 15.26
N TRP A 242 7.17 -3.07 15.37
CA TRP A 242 8.39 -3.44 16.05
C TRP A 242 8.21 -3.26 17.57
N LYS A 243 7.93 -4.35 18.27
CA LYS A 243 8.03 -4.38 19.72
C LYS A 243 9.19 -5.30 20.08
N LYS A 244 10.25 -4.77 20.69
CA LYS A 244 11.43 -5.54 21.10
C LYS A 244 12.13 -6.31 19.97
N GLY A 245 12.20 -5.74 18.75
CA GLY A 245 12.90 -6.37 17.62
C GLY A 245 12.13 -7.47 16.90
N VAL A 246 10.85 -7.67 17.20
CA VAL A 246 10.01 -8.69 16.56
C VAL A 246 9.15 -8.07 15.47
N ASP A 247 9.15 -8.69 14.28
CA ASP A 247 8.33 -8.26 13.14
C ASP A 247 7.04 -9.08 13.06
N MET A 248 5.92 -8.46 13.36
CA MET A 248 4.60 -9.10 13.32
C MET A 248 4.20 -9.65 11.95
N ARG A 249 4.87 -9.24 10.88
CA ARG A 249 4.65 -9.79 9.53
C ARG A 249 5.17 -11.21 9.40
N VAL A 250 6.15 -11.59 10.20
CA VAL A 250 6.83 -12.88 10.15
C VAL A 250 6.36 -13.81 11.26
N ASP A 251 6.27 -13.32 12.48
CA ASP A 251 5.89 -14.13 13.65
C ASP A 251 4.37 -14.09 13.87
N LYS A 252 3.73 -15.24 13.69
CA LYS A 252 2.29 -15.41 13.86
C LYS A 252 1.83 -15.44 15.31
N SER A 253 2.74 -15.73 16.25
CA SER A 253 2.44 -15.86 17.67
C SER A 253 2.35 -14.50 18.37
N ILE A 254 2.69 -13.40 17.69
CA ILE A 254 2.71 -12.11 18.33
C ILE A 254 1.32 -11.59 18.55
N GLU A 255 1.00 -11.49 19.83
CA GLU A 255 -0.18 -10.81 20.33
C GLU A 255 0.22 -9.46 20.92
N ILE A 256 -0.65 -8.51 20.83
CA ILE A 256 -0.47 -7.17 21.39
C ILE A 256 -1.68 -6.77 22.23
N GLU A 257 -1.44 -5.89 23.17
CA GLU A 257 -2.50 -5.27 23.94
C GLU A 257 -3.19 -4.20 23.09
N LEU A 258 -4.52 -4.29 23.00
CA LEU A 258 -5.39 -3.37 22.28
C LEU A 258 -6.44 -2.79 23.23
N ASP A 259 -6.80 -1.54 22.98
CA ASP A 259 -7.97 -0.92 23.62
C ASP A 259 -9.27 -1.43 22.98
N THR A 260 -10.27 -1.63 23.78
CA THR A 260 -11.63 -1.92 23.31
C THR A 260 -12.48 -0.65 23.29
N LEU A 261 -13.67 -0.71 22.69
CA LEU A 261 -14.59 0.43 22.66
C LEU A 261 -15.11 0.80 24.05
N ASP A 262 -15.25 -0.17 24.95
CA ASP A 262 -15.68 0.02 26.34
C ASP A 262 -14.50 0.33 27.30
N ASN A 263 -13.37 0.77 26.75
CA ASN A 263 -12.15 1.16 27.47
C ASN A 263 -11.49 0.06 28.32
N LYS A 264 -11.71 -1.20 27.97
CA LYS A 264 -10.97 -2.35 28.51
C LYS A 264 -9.73 -2.63 27.65
N LYS A 265 -8.92 -3.59 28.08
CA LYS A 265 -7.77 -4.11 27.35
C LYS A 265 -7.99 -5.56 26.98
N ILE A 266 -7.58 -5.91 25.76
CA ILE A 266 -7.51 -7.30 25.30
C ILE A 266 -6.13 -7.59 24.72
N ILE A 267 -5.76 -8.86 24.72
CA ILE A 267 -4.55 -9.34 24.06
C ILE A 267 -4.99 -10.08 22.81
N LYS A 268 -4.56 -9.60 21.63
CA LYS A 268 -4.98 -10.17 20.35
C LYS A 268 -3.92 -9.99 19.28
N SER A 269 -3.82 -10.92 18.33
CA SER A 269 -3.00 -10.73 17.14
C SER A 269 -3.69 -9.82 16.13
N LEU A 270 -2.93 -8.98 15.44
CA LEU A 270 -3.42 -8.22 14.28
C LEU A 270 -3.35 -9.04 12.98
N ARG A 271 -2.83 -10.24 13.02
CA ARG A 271 -2.83 -11.16 11.87
C ARG A 271 -4.18 -11.85 11.76
N PHE A 272 -4.49 -12.24 10.53
CA PHE A 272 -5.65 -13.10 10.30
C PHE A 272 -5.51 -14.40 11.09
N SER A 273 -6.51 -14.71 11.89
CA SER A 273 -6.70 -15.99 12.58
C SER A 273 -8.02 -16.60 12.12
N ASN A 274 -7.98 -17.89 11.77
CA ASN A 274 -9.20 -18.65 11.48
C ASN A 274 -9.98 -18.86 12.76
#